data_a2b94c3073e7eca776a142d5a8067011
#
_entry.id   a2b94c3073e7eca776a142d5a8067011
#
_cell.length_a   1.000
_cell.length_b   1.000
_cell.length_c   1.000
_cell.angle_alpha   90.00
_cell.angle_beta   90.00
_cell.angle_gamma   90.00
#
_symmetry.space_group_name_H-M   'P 1'
#
loop_
_entity.id
_entity.type
_entity.pdbx_description
1 polymer ?
#
loop_
_entity_poly.entity_id
_entity_poly.type
_entity_poly.pdbx_seq_one_letter_code
_entity_poly.pdbx_strand_id
1 'polypeptide(L)'
;MPVITCFGETLWDIFPDEKKIGGAPLNVACRLHALGSRVHLISRVGKDDNGAKILKYLEHRGMISNGIQIDDTHATGLVMVKLDSSNTASYTIEKPAAWDFISSDEQTLYKVRSSDAIIFGSLACRSETSKNTLFTLLKDKVFKVFDANLRPPHYSHELVLELMKKADFIKLND
;
A
#
# COMPACT_ATOMS: atom_id res chain seq x y z
N MET A 1 17.44 -3.17 15.36
CA MET A 1 16.17 -3.62 14.74
C MET A 1 15.87 -2.64 13.61
N PRO A 2 15.78 -3.10 12.36
CA PRO A 2 15.52 -2.19 11.23
C PRO A 2 14.13 -1.57 11.33
N VAL A 3 14.05 -0.31 10.90
CA VAL A 3 12.81 0.46 10.78
C VAL A 3 12.46 0.57 9.31
N ILE A 4 11.29 0.10 8.91
CA ILE A 4 10.91 0.03 7.50
C ILE A 4 9.54 0.70 7.31
N THR A 5 9.46 1.60 6.35
CA THR A 5 8.18 2.18 5.92
C THR A 5 7.66 1.42 4.70
N CYS A 6 6.39 0.99 4.74
CA CYS A 6 5.65 0.50 3.59
C CYS A 6 4.61 1.55 3.18
N PHE A 7 4.55 1.89 1.89
CA PHE A 7 3.64 2.89 1.35
C PHE A 7 2.74 2.30 0.28
N GLY A 8 1.44 2.53 0.38
CA GLY A 8 0.48 2.24 -0.68
C GLY A 8 -0.86 1.70 -0.21
N GLU A 9 -1.49 0.87 -1.03
CA GLU A 9 -2.85 0.42 -0.85
C GLU A 9 -3.03 -0.52 0.34
N THR A 10 -4.18 -0.35 0.99
CA THR A 10 -4.75 -1.23 2.01
C THR A 10 -6.23 -1.43 1.67
N LEU A 11 -6.66 -2.67 1.54
CA LEU A 11 -7.93 -3.00 0.93
C LEU A 11 -8.49 -4.35 1.41
N TRP A 12 -9.67 -4.70 0.91
CA TRP A 12 -10.26 -6.02 1.03
C TRP A 12 -10.32 -6.71 -0.33
N ASP A 13 -9.81 -7.93 -0.39
CA ASP A 13 -10.04 -8.86 -1.49
C ASP A 13 -11.35 -9.61 -1.24
N ILE A 14 -12.33 -9.44 -2.14
CA ILE A 14 -13.67 -9.99 -2.06
C ILE A 14 -13.75 -11.20 -2.99
N PHE A 15 -13.74 -12.39 -2.43
CA PHE A 15 -13.96 -13.65 -3.12
C PHE A 15 -15.46 -14.02 -3.07
N PRO A 16 -15.94 -14.97 -3.88
CA PRO A 16 -17.34 -15.39 -3.85
C PRO A 16 -17.84 -15.82 -2.45
N ASP A 17 -17.02 -16.52 -1.67
CA ASP A 17 -17.41 -17.12 -0.40
C ASP A 17 -16.71 -16.49 0.83
N GLU A 18 -15.72 -15.62 0.63
CA GLU A 18 -14.97 -15.01 1.72
C GLU A 18 -14.44 -13.62 1.36
N LYS A 19 -14.00 -12.87 2.37
CA LYS A 19 -13.22 -11.65 2.17
C LYS A 19 -11.96 -11.67 3.01
N LYS A 20 -10.87 -11.20 2.43
CA LYS A 20 -9.56 -11.14 3.08
C LYS A 20 -9.01 -9.73 3.06
N ILE A 21 -8.35 -9.34 4.14
CA ILE A 21 -7.58 -8.11 4.16
C ILE A 21 -6.36 -8.31 3.25
N GLY A 22 -6.16 -7.34 2.34
CA GLY A 22 -5.13 -7.36 1.32
C GLY A 22 -4.48 -6.00 1.09
N GLY A 23 -3.75 -5.93 -0.01
CA GLY A 23 -2.88 -4.82 -0.38
C GLY A 23 -1.41 -5.24 -0.24
N ALA A 24 -0.64 -5.12 -1.33
CA ALA A 24 0.75 -5.57 -1.31
C ALA A 24 1.58 -4.87 -0.22
N PRO A 25 1.50 -3.54 -0.03
CA PRO A 25 2.22 -2.85 1.04
C PRO A 25 1.82 -3.32 2.45
N LEU A 26 0.53 -3.60 2.69
CA LEU A 26 0.06 -4.12 3.97
C LEU A 26 0.60 -5.53 4.22
N ASN A 27 0.56 -6.40 3.21
CA ASN A 27 1.04 -7.78 3.34
C ASN A 27 2.55 -7.81 3.65
N VAL A 28 3.34 -6.97 2.97
CA VAL A 28 4.77 -6.80 3.24
C VAL A 28 5.00 -6.28 4.66
N ALA A 29 4.25 -5.25 5.07
CA ALA A 29 4.33 -4.68 6.41
C ALA A 29 4.09 -5.73 7.51
N CYS A 30 3.02 -6.53 7.36
CA CYS A 30 2.70 -7.61 8.29
C CYS A 30 3.80 -8.68 8.34
N ARG A 31 4.38 -9.04 7.20
CA ARG A 31 5.46 -10.03 7.13
C ARG A 31 6.73 -9.52 7.79
N LEU A 32 7.13 -8.29 7.50
CA LEU A 32 8.31 -7.67 8.11
C LEU A 32 8.16 -7.51 9.62
N HIS A 33 6.97 -7.13 10.09
CA HIS A 33 6.67 -7.05 11.51
C HIS A 33 6.80 -8.43 12.19
N ALA A 34 6.25 -9.48 11.59
CA ALA A 34 6.37 -10.85 12.09
C ALA A 34 7.81 -11.39 12.12
N LEU A 35 8.70 -10.83 11.27
CA LEU A 35 10.15 -11.10 11.26
C LEU A 35 10.92 -10.22 12.23
N GLY A 36 10.26 -9.43 13.07
CA GLY A 36 10.88 -8.62 14.11
C GLY A 36 11.32 -7.22 13.68
N SER A 37 10.96 -6.75 12.48
CA SER A 37 11.24 -5.36 12.09
C SER A 37 10.22 -4.39 12.72
N ARG A 38 10.68 -3.17 13.00
CA ARG A 38 9.77 -2.06 13.30
C ARG A 38 9.21 -1.51 11.99
N VAL A 39 7.89 -1.49 11.83
CA VAL A 39 7.27 -1.13 10.56
C VAL A 39 6.32 0.05 10.70
N HIS A 40 6.42 1.00 9.78
CA HIS A 40 5.43 2.03 9.54
C HIS A 40 4.66 1.69 8.25
N LEU A 41 3.34 1.56 8.35
CA LEU A 41 2.47 1.42 7.17
C LEU A 41 1.82 2.77 6.90
N ILE A 42 2.18 3.42 5.79
CA ILE A 42 1.58 4.65 5.30
C ILE A 42 0.54 4.28 4.25
N SER A 43 -0.72 4.47 4.59
CA SER A 43 -1.87 4.15 3.76
C SER A 43 -3.06 5.04 4.14
N ARG A 44 -4.22 4.80 3.54
CA ARG A 44 -5.47 5.47 3.89
C ARG A 44 -6.65 4.53 3.75
N VAL A 45 -7.55 4.53 4.74
CA VAL A 45 -8.78 3.74 4.75
C VAL A 45 -9.97 4.66 4.95
N GLY A 46 -11.14 4.23 4.51
CA GLY A 46 -12.37 4.98 4.74
C GLY A 46 -12.80 4.95 6.20
N LYS A 47 -13.58 5.95 6.60
CA LYS A 47 -14.31 5.99 7.88
C LYS A 47 -15.54 5.08 7.80
N ASP A 48 -15.29 3.80 7.59
CA ASP A 48 -16.30 2.76 7.41
C ASP A 48 -15.94 1.48 8.17
N ASP A 49 -16.87 0.51 8.21
CA ASP A 49 -16.68 -0.77 8.89
C ASP A 49 -15.48 -1.56 8.36
N ASN A 50 -15.17 -1.46 7.06
CA ASN A 50 -14.05 -2.14 6.45
C ASN A 50 -12.72 -1.54 6.92
N GLY A 51 -12.64 -0.21 7.00
CA GLY A 51 -11.49 0.50 7.54
C GLY A 51 -11.28 0.19 9.01
N ALA A 52 -12.34 0.25 9.82
CA ALA A 52 -12.28 -0.09 11.24
C ALA A 52 -11.76 -1.52 11.48
N LYS A 53 -12.22 -2.50 10.68
CA LYS A 53 -11.75 -3.88 10.76
C LYS A 53 -10.28 -4.05 10.37
N ILE A 54 -9.78 -3.28 9.39
CA ILE A 54 -8.36 -3.28 9.03
C ILE A 54 -7.51 -2.74 10.18
N LEU A 55 -7.91 -1.62 10.79
CA LEU A 55 -7.19 -1.04 11.93
C LEU A 55 -7.13 -2.03 13.09
N LYS A 56 -8.26 -2.65 13.43
CA LYS A 56 -8.33 -3.67 14.47
C LYS A 56 -7.49 -4.91 14.16
N TYR A 57 -7.42 -5.33 12.89
CA TYR A 57 -6.57 -6.44 12.45
C TYR A 57 -5.08 -6.14 12.70
N LEU A 58 -4.63 -4.91 12.41
CA LEU A 58 -3.25 -4.49 12.66
C LEU A 58 -2.95 -4.41 14.16
N GLU A 59 -3.88 -3.86 14.94
CA GLU A 59 -3.77 -3.79 16.40
C GLU A 59 -3.62 -5.19 17.04
N HIS A 60 -4.44 -6.17 16.62
CA HIS A 60 -4.35 -7.56 17.11
C HIS A 60 -3.02 -8.24 16.75
N ARG A 61 -2.28 -7.71 15.77
CA ARG A 61 -0.93 -8.16 15.41
C ARG A 61 0.18 -7.39 16.12
N GLY A 62 -0.17 -6.47 17.01
CA GLY A 62 0.79 -5.60 17.70
C GLY A 62 1.41 -4.53 16.80
N MET A 63 0.82 -4.28 15.63
CA MET A 63 1.30 -3.25 14.71
C MET A 63 0.72 -1.88 15.05
N ILE A 64 1.57 -0.85 14.99
CA ILE A 64 1.15 0.53 15.20
C ILE A 64 0.50 1.07 13.91
N SER A 65 -0.80 1.39 13.97
CA SER A 65 -1.58 1.88 12.82
C SER A 65 -1.55 3.40 12.61
N ASN A 66 -0.70 4.14 13.36
CA ASN A 66 -0.66 5.61 13.31
C ASN A 66 -0.10 6.21 12.00
N GLY A 67 0.25 5.38 11.01
CA GLY A 67 0.58 5.78 9.64
C GLY A 67 -0.60 5.63 8.68
N ILE A 68 -1.72 5.07 9.13
CA ILE A 68 -2.92 4.92 8.32
C ILE A 68 -3.84 6.11 8.54
N GLN A 69 -4.10 6.84 7.47
CA GLN A 69 -5.01 7.99 7.46
C GLN A 69 -6.46 7.52 7.38
N ILE A 70 -7.38 8.31 7.93
CA ILE A 70 -8.82 8.07 7.84
C ILE A 70 -9.42 9.04 6.82
N ASP A 71 -10.20 8.52 5.88
CA ASP A 71 -10.92 9.30 4.88
C ASP A 71 -12.40 9.41 5.25
N ASP A 72 -12.89 10.64 5.40
CA ASP A 72 -14.31 10.90 5.69
C ASP A 72 -15.19 10.83 4.44
N THR A 73 -14.60 10.79 3.24
CA THR A 73 -15.30 10.94 1.96
C THR A 73 -15.26 9.67 1.11
N HIS A 74 -14.10 9.00 1.07
CA HIS A 74 -13.89 7.84 0.20
C HIS A 74 -13.89 6.55 1.00
N ALA A 75 -14.53 5.52 0.44
CA ALA A 75 -14.61 4.21 1.08
C ALA A 75 -13.26 3.49 1.11
N THR A 76 -13.11 2.58 2.07
CA THR A 76 -12.01 1.62 2.12
C THR A 76 -11.96 0.80 0.82
N GLY A 77 -10.77 0.62 0.26
CA GLY A 77 -10.58 -0.05 -1.01
C GLY A 77 -11.11 -1.49 -1.04
N LEU A 78 -11.73 -1.85 -2.16
CA LEU A 78 -12.21 -3.20 -2.44
C LEU A 78 -11.63 -3.70 -3.76
N VAL A 79 -11.32 -5.00 -3.81
CA VAL A 79 -10.94 -5.72 -5.02
C VAL A 79 -11.86 -6.91 -5.16
N MET A 80 -12.65 -6.91 -6.23
CA MET A 80 -13.49 -8.06 -6.57
C MET A 80 -12.64 -9.12 -7.27
N VAL A 81 -12.57 -10.30 -6.69
CA VAL A 81 -11.84 -11.45 -7.23
C VAL A 81 -12.85 -12.41 -7.86
N LYS A 82 -12.71 -12.64 -9.15
CA LYS A 82 -13.53 -13.63 -9.88
C LYS A 82 -12.61 -14.76 -10.35
N LEU A 83 -13.01 -15.99 -10.10
CA LEU A 83 -12.36 -17.19 -10.65
C LEU A 83 -13.15 -17.62 -11.88
N ASP A 84 -12.45 -17.88 -12.97
CA ASP A 84 -13.05 -18.52 -14.14
C ASP A 84 -13.14 -20.04 -13.97
N SER A 85 -13.69 -20.72 -14.99
CA SER A 85 -13.84 -22.18 -15.00
C SER A 85 -12.50 -22.95 -14.96
N SER A 86 -11.38 -22.29 -15.21
CA SER A 86 -10.01 -22.83 -15.12
C SER A 86 -9.28 -22.42 -13.83
N ASN A 87 -10.00 -21.86 -12.84
CA ASN A 87 -9.44 -21.30 -11.61
C ASN A 87 -8.45 -20.14 -11.82
N THR A 88 -8.50 -19.49 -12.99
CA THR A 88 -7.71 -18.28 -13.22
C THR A 88 -8.39 -17.08 -12.57
N ALA A 89 -7.65 -16.38 -11.69
CA ALA A 89 -8.20 -15.22 -10.98
C ALA A 89 -8.16 -13.97 -11.86
N SER A 90 -9.27 -13.26 -11.94
CA SER A 90 -9.36 -11.89 -12.46
C SER A 90 -9.68 -10.92 -11.33
N TYR A 91 -9.09 -9.72 -11.38
CA TYR A 91 -9.17 -8.72 -10.31
C TYR A 91 -9.78 -7.44 -10.84
N THR A 92 -10.85 -6.97 -10.22
CA THR A 92 -11.42 -5.65 -10.49
C THR A 92 -11.17 -4.77 -9.26
N ILE A 93 -10.27 -3.81 -9.39
CA ILE A 93 -9.88 -2.91 -8.31
C ILE A 93 -10.77 -1.67 -8.37
N GLU A 94 -11.62 -1.47 -7.37
CA GLU A 94 -12.53 -0.34 -7.31
C GLU A 94 -11.80 1.01 -7.28
N LYS A 95 -12.39 2.02 -7.92
CA LYS A 95 -11.87 3.39 -7.98
C LYS A 95 -13.05 4.38 -8.01
N PRO A 96 -13.00 5.51 -7.22
CA PRO A 96 -11.95 5.84 -6.26
C PRO A 96 -12.03 5.02 -4.96
N ALA A 97 -10.91 4.91 -4.24
CA ALA A 97 -10.83 4.33 -2.91
C ALA A 97 -9.99 5.24 -2.00
N ALA A 98 -10.13 5.12 -0.69
CA ALA A 98 -9.44 5.99 0.28
C ALA A 98 -7.92 6.06 0.04
N TRP A 99 -7.27 4.95 -0.26
CA TRP A 99 -5.83 4.91 -0.54
C TRP A 99 -5.39 5.62 -1.84
N ASP A 100 -6.32 6.05 -2.69
CA ASP A 100 -6.03 6.95 -3.82
C ASP A 100 -5.72 8.39 -3.34
N PHE A 101 -5.98 8.70 -2.06
CA PHE A 101 -5.88 10.03 -1.46
C PHE A 101 -4.91 10.08 -0.28
N ILE A 102 -3.88 9.23 -0.26
CA ILE A 102 -2.82 9.30 0.76
C ILE A 102 -2.13 10.66 0.63
N SER A 103 -2.17 11.46 1.68
CA SER A 103 -1.57 12.80 1.71
C SER A 103 -0.25 12.81 2.48
N SER A 104 0.65 13.73 2.13
CA SER A 104 1.87 13.97 2.89
C SER A 104 1.60 15.01 3.98
N ASP A 105 2.01 14.69 5.19
CA ASP A 105 2.07 15.58 6.33
C ASP A 105 3.43 15.43 7.04
N GLU A 106 3.69 16.23 8.05
CA GLU A 106 4.94 16.14 8.80
C GLU A 106 5.13 14.76 9.45
N GLN A 107 4.06 14.09 9.83
CA GLN A 107 4.12 12.79 10.46
C GLN A 107 4.54 11.70 9.46
N THR A 108 4.01 11.73 8.24
CA THR A 108 4.41 10.79 7.17
C THR A 108 5.85 11.02 6.74
N LEU A 109 6.26 12.29 6.60
CA LEU A 109 7.65 12.67 6.30
C LEU A 109 8.61 12.18 7.41
N TYR A 110 8.27 12.42 8.67
CA TYR A 110 9.08 11.96 9.81
C TYR A 110 9.25 10.44 9.82
N LYS A 111 8.17 9.67 9.57
CA LYS A 111 8.24 8.21 9.51
C LYS A 111 9.23 7.73 8.46
N VAL A 112 9.21 8.33 7.26
CA VAL A 112 10.15 7.95 6.20
C VAL A 112 11.57 8.35 6.55
N ARG A 113 11.81 9.58 7.04
CA ARG A 113 13.15 10.05 7.44
C ARG A 113 13.77 9.23 8.57
N SER A 114 12.94 8.67 9.44
CA SER A 114 13.39 7.82 10.55
C SER A 114 13.51 6.34 10.19
N SER A 115 13.27 5.98 8.93
CA SER A 115 13.33 4.59 8.44
C SER A 115 14.66 4.29 7.74
N ASP A 116 15.08 3.03 7.84
CA ASP A 116 16.22 2.50 7.07
C ASP A 116 15.85 2.28 5.61
N ALA A 117 14.58 1.93 5.34
CA ALA A 117 14.08 1.69 3.98
C ALA A 117 12.62 2.11 3.82
N ILE A 118 12.25 2.45 2.57
CA ILE A 118 10.86 2.60 2.12
C ILE A 118 10.55 1.59 1.02
N ILE A 119 9.45 0.84 1.18
CA ILE A 119 8.95 -0.13 0.20
C ILE A 119 7.65 0.41 -0.38
N PHE A 120 7.54 0.43 -1.70
CA PHE A 120 6.39 0.98 -2.43
C PHE A 120 6.13 0.22 -3.72
N GLY A 121 4.89 0.31 -4.22
CA GLY A 121 4.47 -0.25 -5.50
C GLY A 121 3.96 0.82 -6.47
N SER A 122 3.53 0.38 -7.66
CA SER A 122 2.96 1.27 -8.67
C SER A 122 1.47 1.56 -8.47
N LEU A 123 0.72 0.68 -7.81
CA LEU A 123 -0.74 0.74 -7.78
C LEU A 123 -1.28 2.01 -7.10
N ALA A 124 -0.68 2.45 -6.00
CA ALA A 124 -1.06 3.69 -5.32
C ALA A 124 -0.82 4.95 -6.18
N CYS A 125 0.04 4.84 -7.22
CA CYS A 125 0.30 5.92 -8.15
C CYS A 125 -0.76 6.08 -9.26
N ARG A 126 -1.82 5.27 -9.26
CA ARG A 126 -2.95 5.43 -10.20
C ARG A 126 -3.75 6.72 -9.96
N SER A 127 -3.58 7.34 -8.82
CA SER A 127 -4.14 8.64 -8.43
C SER A 127 -3.01 9.65 -8.24
N GLU A 128 -3.20 10.86 -8.75
CA GLU A 128 -2.21 11.95 -8.65
C GLU A 128 -1.93 12.33 -7.19
N THR A 129 -2.92 12.28 -6.29
CA THR A 129 -2.72 12.63 -4.88
C THR A 129 -1.70 11.69 -4.21
N SER A 130 -1.94 10.38 -4.26
CA SER A 130 -1.03 9.40 -3.65
C SER A 130 0.31 9.32 -4.38
N LYS A 131 0.31 9.48 -5.72
CA LYS A 131 1.54 9.58 -6.52
C LYS A 131 2.41 10.73 -6.07
N ASN A 132 1.85 11.96 -5.99
CA ASN A 132 2.59 13.15 -5.56
C ASN A 132 3.12 13.02 -4.13
N THR A 133 2.35 12.40 -3.24
CA THR A 133 2.80 12.06 -1.90
C THR A 133 4.00 11.11 -1.94
N LEU A 134 3.90 9.99 -2.65
CA LEU A 134 5.03 9.06 -2.79
C LEU A 134 6.27 9.77 -3.34
N PHE A 135 6.14 10.53 -4.42
CA PHE A 135 7.27 11.24 -5.03
C PHE A 135 7.90 12.29 -4.09
N THR A 136 7.13 12.84 -3.18
CA THR A 136 7.64 13.73 -2.12
C THR A 136 8.46 12.94 -1.11
N LEU A 137 7.95 11.78 -0.64
CA LEU A 137 8.64 10.90 0.30
C LEU A 137 9.93 10.32 -0.28
N LEU A 138 9.96 10.02 -1.60
CA LEU A 138 11.16 9.48 -2.28
C LEU A 138 12.29 10.49 -2.47
N LYS A 139 12.10 11.78 -2.10
CA LYS A 139 13.19 12.77 -2.08
C LYS A 139 14.12 12.58 -0.89
N ASP A 140 13.66 11.92 0.18
CA ASP A 140 14.44 11.69 1.38
C ASP A 140 15.54 10.64 1.15
N LYS A 141 16.63 10.76 1.93
CA LYS A 141 17.77 9.84 1.88
C LYS A 141 17.47 8.56 2.67
N VAL A 142 16.69 7.68 2.08
CA VAL A 142 16.29 6.39 2.62
C VAL A 142 16.49 5.32 1.54
N PHE A 143 16.81 4.09 1.90
CA PHE A 143 16.91 3.00 0.91
C PHE A 143 15.56 2.70 0.29
N LYS A 144 15.45 2.69 -1.02
CA LYS A 144 14.19 2.65 -1.78
C LYS A 144 14.01 1.31 -2.47
N VAL A 145 12.96 0.60 -2.10
CA VAL A 145 12.59 -0.71 -2.64
C VAL A 145 11.30 -0.57 -3.44
N PHE A 146 11.36 -0.80 -4.75
CA PHE A 146 10.22 -0.82 -5.63
C PHE A 146 9.74 -2.26 -5.86
N ASP A 147 8.57 -2.62 -5.35
CA ASP A 147 7.84 -3.85 -5.72
C ASP A 147 6.97 -3.55 -6.93
N ALA A 148 7.39 -3.97 -8.10
CA ALA A 148 6.73 -3.64 -9.36
C ALA A 148 5.31 -4.19 -9.46
N ASN A 149 5.02 -5.35 -8.88
CA ASN A 149 3.69 -5.99 -8.71
C ASN A 149 2.56 -5.36 -9.56
N LEU A 150 2.77 -5.29 -10.88
CA LEU A 150 1.97 -4.52 -11.82
C LEU A 150 0.52 -5.00 -11.87
N ARG A 151 -0.42 -4.06 -11.91
CA ARG A 151 -1.87 -4.32 -11.98
C ARG A 151 -2.50 -3.56 -13.14
N PRO A 152 -2.64 -4.19 -14.33
CA PRO A 152 -3.35 -3.56 -15.44
C PRO A 152 -4.81 -3.24 -15.07
N PRO A 153 -5.38 -2.13 -15.52
CA PRO A 153 -4.80 -1.05 -16.35
C PRO A 153 -4.20 0.11 -15.54
N HIS A 154 -3.85 -0.09 -14.26
CA HIS A 154 -3.55 0.96 -13.27
C HIS A 154 -2.10 1.46 -13.30
N TYR A 155 -1.37 1.29 -14.40
CA TYR A 155 -0.01 1.82 -14.59
C TYR A 155 0.23 2.22 -16.05
N SER A 156 1.25 3.05 -16.28
CA SER A 156 1.84 3.29 -17.59
C SER A 156 3.31 2.89 -17.58
N HIS A 157 3.88 2.66 -18.77
CA HIS A 157 5.31 2.35 -18.91
C HIS A 157 6.19 3.48 -18.38
N GLU A 158 5.78 4.74 -18.64
CA GLU A 158 6.50 5.94 -18.18
C GLU A 158 6.55 5.99 -16.67
N LEU A 159 5.41 5.75 -15.99
CA LEU A 159 5.34 5.71 -14.53
C LEU A 159 6.25 4.61 -13.96
N VAL A 160 6.19 3.41 -14.52
CA VAL A 160 7.02 2.28 -14.05
C VAL A 160 8.50 2.62 -14.19
N LEU A 161 8.93 3.13 -15.34
CA LEU A 161 10.32 3.55 -15.57
C LEU A 161 10.74 4.67 -14.61
N GLU A 162 9.84 5.62 -14.31
CA GLU A 162 10.12 6.69 -13.36
C GLU A 162 10.33 6.16 -11.93
N LEU A 163 9.49 5.21 -11.50
CA LEU A 163 9.63 4.55 -10.19
C LEU A 163 10.91 3.71 -10.11
N MET A 164 11.23 2.97 -11.18
CA MET A 164 12.47 2.20 -11.27
C MET A 164 13.73 3.09 -11.14
N LYS A 165 13.74 4.25 -11.79
CA LYS A 165 14.85 5.21 -11.70
C LYS A 165 15.05 5.80 -10.30
N LYS A 166 14.02 5.76 -9.45
CA LYS A 166 14.09 6.25 -8.07
C LYS A 166 14.47 5.16 -7.06
N ALA A 167 14.40 3.90 -7.46
CA ALA A 167 14.63 2.77 -6.57
C ALA A 167 16.11 2.38 -6.50
N ASP A 168 16.55 1.99 -5.30
CA ASP A 168 17.85 1.37 -5.08
C ASP A 168 17.78 -0.15 -5.27
N PHE A 169 16.60 -0.73 -5.10
CA PHE A 169 16.31 -2.15 -5.31
C PHE A 169 14.94 -2.33 -5.98
N ILE A 170 14.85 -3.24 -6.95
CA ILE A 170 13.63 -3.52 -7.69
C ILE A 170 13.30 -5.01 -7.55
N LYS A 171 12.08 -5.30 -7.10
CA LYS A 171 11.52 -6.66 -7.06
C LYS A 171 10.52 -6.80 -8.19
N LEU A 172 10.71 -7.81 -9.03
CA LEU A 172 9.81 -8.19 -10.13
C LEU A 172 9.13 -9.52 -9.78
N ASN A 173 7.93 -9.73 -10.32
CA ASN A 173 7.29 -11.04 -10.36
C ASN A 173 7.58 -11.68 -11.72
N ASP A 174 7.51 -12.99 -11.78
CA ASP A 174 7.62 -13.80 -13.01
C ASP A 174 6.39 -13.56 -13.92
#